data_7c0eeed3256ffb8697069901249833fc
#
_entry.id   7c0eeed3256ffb8697069901249833fc
#
_cell.length_a   1.000
_cell.length_b   1.000
_cell.length_c   1.000
_cell.angle_alpha   90.00
_cell.angle_beta   90.00
_cell.angle_gamma   90.00
#
_symmetry.space_group_name_H-M   'P 1'
#
loop_
_entity.id
_entity.type
_entity.pdbx_description
1 polymer ?
#
loop_
_entity_poly.entity_id
_entity_poly.type
_entity_poly.pdbx_seq_one_letter_code
_entity_poly.pdbx_strand_id
1 'polypeptide(L)'
;MRKMNLKTNIKRRICMCMALVLCLFTAGCSNSGSGERGFTNFENIEAEYLETIAELNWPEGAALPESLEGEDSGASFQVGYGNTRASNLWEYYWMKEWLDTYNTDPERAEKALEELGTAFDMPYMGKDRCDDATRNYLRENIDKAKLGDPSGFMECIEVNYAN
;
A
#
# COMPACT_ATOMS: atom_id res chain seq x y z
N MET A 1 19.43 -63.35 -31.80
CA MET A 1 18.52 -62.21 -31.81
C MET A 1 18.60 -61.49 -30.44
N ARG A 2 19.24 -60.33 -30.35
CA ARG A 2 19.58 -59.59 -29.14
C ARG A 2 18.64 -58.37 -29.06
N LYS A 3 17.62 -58.42 -28.18
CA LYS A 3 16.74 -57.31 -27.96
C LYS A 3 17.48 -56.25 -27.08
N MET A 4 17.86 -55.14 -27.67
CA MET A 4 18.47 -54.02 -27.00
C MET A 4 17.43 -53.29 -26.16
N ASN A 5 17.76 -53.11 -24.90
CA ASN A 5 16.93 -52.45 -23.91
C ASN A 5 16.90 -50.92 -24.14
N LEU A 6 15.86 -50.42 -24.81
CA LEU A 6 15.67 -48.99 -25.16
C LEU A 6 15.20 -48.14 -23.97
N LYS A 7 14.91 -48.74 -22.81
CA LYS A 7 14.33 -48.05 -21.67
C LYS A 7 15.34 -47.34 -20.74
N THR A 8 16.63 -47.67 -20.85
CA THR A 8 17.66 -47.14 -19.96
C THR A 8 18.22 -45.78 -20.39
N ASN A 9 18.08 -45.40 -21.66
CA ASN A 9 18.65 -44.17 -22.19
C ASN A 9 17.73 -42.93 -22.06
N ILE A 10 16.43 -43.14 -21.85
CA ILE A 10 15.46 -42.03 -21.71
C ILE A 10 15.56 -41.41 -20.32
N LYS A 11 15.73 -42.22 -19.26
CA LYS A 11 15.88 -41.70 -17.87
C LYS A 11 17.17 -40.92 -17.66
N ARG A 12 18.23 -41.18 -18.40
CA ARG A 12 19.52 -40.50 -18.27
C ARG A 12 19.57 -39.15 -19.00
N ARG A 13 18.72 -38.97 -20.03
CA ARG A 13 18.62 -37.69 -20.76
C ARG A 13 17.66 -36.67 -20.05
N ILE A 14 16.70 -37.17 -19.31
CA ILE A 14 15.76 -36.31 -18.52
C ILE A 14 16.44 -35.74 -17.28
N CYS A 15 17.38 -36.46 -16.66
CA CYS A 15 18.13 -35.97 -15.50
C CYS A 15 19.15 -34.86 -15.81
N MET A 16 19.61 -34.74 -17.08
CA MET A 16 20.63 -33.75 -17.47
C MET A 16 20.04 -32.43 -17.95
N CYS A 17 18.74 -32.37 -18.26
CA CYS A 17 18.04 -31.12 -18.60
C CYS A 17 17.42 -30.41 -17.40
N MET A 18 17.34 -31.05 -16.22
CA MET A 18 16.75 -30.46 -15.01
C MET A 18 17.76 -29.71 -14.12
N ALA A 19 19.05 -29.82 -14.44
CA ALA A 19 20.12 -29.16 -13.66
C ALA A 19 20.51 -27.76 -14.18
N LEU A 20 19.90 -27.26 -15.28
CA LEU A 20 20.29 -26.01 -15.93
C LEU A 20 19.24 -24.92 -15.88
N VAL A 21 18.13 -25.10 -15.13
CA VAL A 21 17.06 -24.11 -14.96
C VAL A 21 17.05 -23.50 -13.52
N LEU A 22 17.97 -23.92 -12.64
CA LEU A 22 17.94 -23.52 -11.22
C LEU A 22 18.91 -22.39 -10.86
N CYS A 23 19.39 -21.59 -11.82
CA CYS A 23 20.37 -20.53 -11.56
C CYS A 23 19.97 -19.11 -12.04
N LEU A 24 18.68 -18.79 -12.21
CA LEU A 24 18.28 -17.45 -12.65
C LEU A 24 17.21 -16.78 -11.77
N PHE A 25 17.04 -17.21 -10.51
CA PHE A 25 16.16 -16.49 -9.56
C PHE A 25 16.90 -16.15 -8.27
N THR A 26 17.99 -15.40 -8.39
CA THR A 26 18.58 -14.73 -7.22
C THR A 26 19.04 -13.32 -7.60
N ALA A 27 18.11 -12.46 -7.91
CA ALA A 27 18.31 -11.02 -7.86
C ALA A 27 16.96 -10.35 -7.67
N GLY A 28 16.29 -10.70 -6.60
CA GLY A 28 15.19 -9.96 -6.00
C GLY A 28 15.57 -9.75 -4.56
N CYS A 29 16.51 -8.87 -4.29
CA CYS A 29 16.62 -8.26 -2.98
C CYS A 29 15.38 -7.37 -2.83
N SER A 30 14.27 -7.95 -2.41
CA SER A 30 13.27 -7.21 -1.70
C SER A 30 13.94 -6.76 -0.41
N ASN A 31 14.45 -5.55 -0.41
CA ASN A 31 14.88 -4.85 0.77
C ASN A 31 13.60 -4.52 1.57
N SER A 32 13.12 -5.50 2.33
CA SER A 32 12.03 -5.32 3.27
C SER A 32 12.53 -4.37 4.35
N GLY A 33 12.08 -3.11 4.25
CA GLY A 33 12.50 -1.97 5.00
C GLY A 33 12.67 -2.17 6.50
N SER A 34 13.89 -2.13 6.93
CA SER A 34 14.26 -1.41 8.15
C SER A 34 14.16 0.07 7.77
N GLY A 35 13.17 0.81 8.33
CA GLY A 35 12.93 2.19 7.97
C GLY A 35 14.21 2.99 7.99
N GLU A 36 14.70 3.38 6.80
CA GLU A 36 15.84 4.26 6.68
C GLU A 36 15.47 5.59 7.36
N ARG A 37 16.14 5.87 8.47
CA ARG A 37 16.03 7.16 9.14
C ARG A 37 16.98 8.10 8.42
N GLY A 38 16.46 9.20 7.89
CA GLY A 38 17.27 10.17 7.20
C GLY A 38 16.45 11.21 6.48
N PHE A 39 17.17 12.09 5.80
CA PHE A 39 16.57 13.09 4.93
C PHE A 39 16.92 12.79 3.48
N THR A 40 16.03 13.18 2.59
CA THR A 40 16.15 12.99 1.15
C THR A 40 15.63 14.22 0.40
N ASN A 41 15.76 14.23 -0.91
CA ASN A 41 15.31 15.31 -1.78
C ASN A 41 13.87 15.06 -2.30
N PHE A 42 13.34 16.05 -3.03
CA PHE A 42 12.00 15.99 -3.63
C PHE A 42 11.83 14.81 -4.59
N GLU A 43 12.81 14.55 -5.48
CA GLU A 43 12.72 13.48 -6.47
C GLU A 43 12.48 12.11 -5.84
N ASN A 44 13.15 11.84 -4.72
CA ASN A 44 13.00 10.57 -4.01
C ASN A 44 11.64 10.46 -3.32
N ILE A 45 11.13 11.53 -2.68
CA ILE A 45 9.79 11.47 -2.05
C ILE A 45 8.67 11.42 -3.08
N GLU A 46 8.84 12.01 -4.26
CA GLU A 46 7.90 11.88 -5.36
C GLU A 46 7.87 10.44 -5.90
N ALA A 47 9.04 9.79 -6.02
CA ALA A 47 9.13 8.39 -6.37
C ALA A 47 8.44 7.49 -5.33
N GLU A 48 8.69 7.70 -4.02
CA GLU A 48 7.98 7.00 -2.92
C GLU A 48 6.45 7.19 -3.02
N TYR A 49 6.01 8.40 -3.33
CA TYR A 49 4.58 8.74 -3.46
C TYR A 49 3.93 7.97 -4.60
N LEU A 50 4.53 8.04 -5.80
CA LEU A 50 3.97 7.39 -7.00
C LEU A 50 4.01 5.85 -6.89
N GLU A 51 5.07 5.29 -6.32
CA GLU A 51 5.17 3.85 -6.04
C GLU A 51 4.05 3.41 -5.07
N THR A 52 3.85 4.15 -3.98
CA THR A 52 2.80 3.87 -3.01
C THR A 52 1.39 3.99 -3.62
N ILE A 53 1.14 5.01 -4.45
CA ILE A 53 -0.13 5.15 -5.19
C ILE A 53 -0.38 3.93 -6.08
N ALA A 54 0.64 3.42 -6.74
CA ALA A 54 0.51 2.28 -7.65
C ALA A 54 0.25 0.94 -6.92
N GLU A 55 0.69 0.82 -5.66
CA GLU A 55 0.55 -0.40 -4.85
C GLU A 55 -0.77 -0.47 -4.08
N LEU A 56 -1.39 0.68 -3.76
CA LEU A 56 -2.60 0.73 -2.96
C LEU A 56 -3.86 0.41 -3.77
N ASN A 57 -4.85 -0.20 -3.10
CA ASN A 57 -6.20 -0.34 -3.64
C ASN A 57 -6.95 0.99 -3.49
N TRP A 58 -7.72 1.37 -4.49
CA TRP A 58 -8.49 2.61 -4.49
C TRP A 58 -9.96 2.34 -4.70
N PRO A 59 -10.88 3.16 -4.15
CA PRO A 59 -12.29 3.05 -4.51
C PRO A 59 -12.52 3.42 -5.98
N GLU A 60 -13.59 2.93 -6.55
CA GLU A 60 -13.94 3.16 -7.94
C GLU A 60 -14.12 4.66 -8.22
N GLY A 61 -13.48 5.16 -9.28
CA GLY A 61 -13.55 6.55 -9.68
C GLY A 61 -12.62 7.50 -8.91
N ALA A 62 -11.71 6.99 -8.08
CA ALA A 62 -10.69 7.82 -7.45
C ALA A 62 -9.81 8.50 -8.51
N ALA A 63 -9.72 9.84 -8.46
CA ALA A 63 -8.85 10.63 -9.34
C ALA A 63 -7.46 10.72 -8.71
N LEU A 64 -6.53 9.89 -9.19
CA LEU A 64 -5.19 9.81 -8.62
C LEU A 64 -4.25 10.84 -9.28
N PRO A 65 -3.47 11.59 -8.48
CA PRO A 65 -2.48 12.52 -9.01
C PRO A 65 -1.35 11.80 -9.76
N GLU A 66 -0.84 12.45 -10.81
CA GLU A 66 0.29 11.97 -11.61
C GLU A 66 1.65 12.42 -11.04
N SER A 67 1.65 13.29 -10.04
CA SER A 67 2.85 13.86 -9.38
C SER A 67 2.55 14.23 -7.94
N LEU A 68 3.60 14.40 -7.14
CA LEU A 68 3.50 14.95 -5.79
C LEU A 68 3.47 16.48 -5.85
N GLU A 69 2.30 17.06 -5.69
CA GLU A 69 2.10 18.52 -5.75
C GLU A 69 2.11 19.17 -4.36
N GLY A 70 2.34 20.49 -4.33
CA GLY A 70 2.23 21.32 -3.13
C GLY A 70 3.48 21.35 -2.25
N GLU A 71 4.56 20.66 -2.64
CA GLU A 71 5.82 20.62 -1.91
C GLU A 71 6.89 21.52 -2.54
N ASP A 72 7.77 22.08 -1.72
CA ASP A 72 8.94 22.82 -2.21
C ASP A 72 10.03 21.85 -2.70
N SER A 73 10.28 21.83 -4.00
CA SER A 73 11.29 20.95 -4.62
C SER A 73 12.73 21.22 -4.15
N GLY A 74 12.99 22.38 -3.53
CA GLY A 74 14.29 22.71 -2.93
C GLY A 74 14.43 22.29 -1.47
N ALA A 75 13.37 21.80 -0.85
CA ALA A 75 13.38 21.38 0.55
C ALA A 75 14.03 20.00 0.76
N SER A 76 14.31 19.69 2.02
CA SER A 76 14.78 18.38 2.46
C SER A 76 13.65 17.69 3.24
N PHE A 77 13.37 16.45 2.91
CA PHE A 77 12.23 15.69 3.44
C PHE A 77 12.72 14.47 4.22
N GLN A 78 11.91 14.03 5.17
CA GLN A 78 12.17 12.77 5.84
C GLN A 78 11.90 11.61 4.88
N VAL A 79 12.77 10.60 4.85
CA VAL A 79 12.55 9.36 4.10
C VAL A 79 11.20 8.75 4.50
N GLY A 80 10.39 8.36 3.52
CA GLY A 80 9.02 7.86 3.70
C GLY A 80 7.95 8.96 3.79
N TYR A 81 8.31 10.22 3.57
CA TYR A 81 7.34 11.31 3.50
C TYR A 81 6.36 11.11 2.33
N GLY A 82 6.88 10.72 1.16
CA GLY A 82 6.05 10.41 -0.02
C GLY A 82 5.05 9.28 0.25
N ASN A 83 5.51 8.20 0.89
CA ASN A 83 4.63 7.11 1.32
C ASN A 83 3.51 7.61 2.26
N THR A 84 3.85 8.47 3.22
CA THR A 84 2.85 9.04 4.14
C THR A 84 1.83 9.90 3.40
N ARG A 85 2.27 10.74 2.44
CA ARG A 85 1.38 11.58 1.63
C ARG A 85 0.39 10.75 0.79
N ALA A 86 0.87 9.69 0.16
CA ALA A 86 0.03 8.77 -0.62
C ALA A 86 -0.97 8.02 0.28
N SER A 87 -0.52 7.57 1.45
CA SER A 87 -1.37 6.86 2.41
C SER A 87 -2.47 7.75 2.99
N ASN A 88 -2.17 9.03 3.28
CA ASN A 88 -3.18 10.00 3.72
C ASN A 88 -4.22 10.27 2.62
N LEU A 89 -3.79 10.37 1.36
CA LEU A 89 -4.72 10.51 0.23
C LEU A 89 -5.63 9.28 0.11
N TRP A 90 -5.08 8.09 0.32
CA TRP A 90 -5.81 6.83 0.33
C TRP A 90 -6.84 6.77 1.47
N GLU A 91 -6.49 7.19 2.70
CA GLU A 91 -7.46 7.32 3.80
C GLU A 91 -8.61 8.25 3.42
N TYR A 92 -8.30 9.41 2.85
CA TYR A 92 -9.30 10.37 2.39
C TYR A 92 -10.30 9.74 1.42
N TYR A 93 -9.83 9.03 0.40
CA TYR A 93 -10.71 8.42 -0.59
C TYR A 93 -11.59 7.33 0.00
N TRP A 94 -11.08 6.50 0.90
CA TRP A 94 -11.89 5.46 1.54
C TRP A 94 -12.85 6.03 2.58
N MET A 95 -12.50 7.08 3.33
CA MET A 95 -13.46 7.80 4.19
C MET A 95 -14.57 8.42 3.36
N LYS A 96 -14.24 9.05 2.23
CA LYS A 96 -15.20 9.62 1.29
C LYS A 96 -16.10 8.55 0.69
N GLU A 97 -15.57 7.43 0.25
CA GLU A 97 -16.34 6.30 -0.26
C GLU A 97 -17.37 5.81 0.76
N TRP A 98 -16.96 5.67 2.02
CA TRP A 98 -17.86 5.30 3.09
C TRP A 98 -18.97 6.34 3.28
N LEU A 99 -18.63 7.62 3.35
CA LEU A 99 -19.60 8.71 3.52
C LEU A 99 -20.61 8.78 2.36
N ASP A 100 -20.18 8.50 1.15
CA ASP A 100 -21.04 8.51 -0.04
C ASP A 100 -21.98 7.28 -0.10
N THR A 101 -21.63 6.18 0.60
CA THR A 101 -22.30 4.88 0.42
C THR A 101 -23.00 4.32 1.66
N TYR A 102 -22.67 4.76 2.89
CA TYR A 102 -23.11 4.11 4.13
C TYR A 102 -24.62 4.01 4.32
N ASN A 103 -25.43 4.87 3.68
CA ASN A 103 -26.90 4.82 3.71
C ASN A 103 -27.52 4.17 2.48
N THR A 104 -26.77 3.96 1.38
CA THR A 104 -27.31 3.62 0.08
C THR A 104 -26.75 2.32 -0.49
N ASP A 105 -25.51 1.95 -0.13
CA ASP A 105 -24.81 0.76 -0.61
C ASP A 105 -23.99 0.13 0.52
N PRO A 106 -24.61 -0.74 1.34
CA PRO A 106 -23.93 -1.34 2.50
C PRO A 106 -22.69 -2.17 2.14
N GLU A 107 -22.64 -2.79 0.94
CA GLU A 107 -21.50 -3.62 0.52
C GLU A 107 -20.27 -2.74 0.25
N ARG A 108 -20.46 -1.62 -0.45
CA ARG A 108 -19.37 -0.64 -0.67
C ARG A 108 -18.93 0.02 0.63
N ALA A 109 -19.86 0.35 1.51
CA ALA A 109 -19.55 0.93 2.81
C ALA A 109 -18.73 -0.04 3.70
N GLU A 110 -19.12 -1.33 3.75
CA GLU A 110 -18.37 -2.35 4.48
C GLU A 110 -16.96 -2.50 3.93
N LYS A 111 -16.82 -2.60 2.60
CA LYS A 111 -15.51 -2.64 1.93
C LYS A 111 -14.64 -1.43 2.29
N ALA A 112 -15.21 -0.24 2.33
CA ALA A 112 -14.45 0.96 2.71
C ALA A 112 -13.89 0.87 4.14
N LEU A 113 -14.66 0.33 5.09
CA LEU A 113 -14.18 0.10 6.46
C LEU A 113 -13.15 -1.02 6.56
N GLU A 114 -13.27 -2.07 5.75
CA GLU A 114 -12.27 -3.14 5.66
C GLU A 114 -10.94 -2.59 5.16
N GLU A 115 -10.94 -1.82 4.07
CA GLU A 115 -9.74 -1.19 3.54
C GLU A 115 -9.11 -0.23 4.56
N LEU A 116 -9.88 0.69 5.16
CA LEU A 116 -9.37 1.58 6.21
C LEU A 116 -8.80 0.81 7.40
N GLY A 117 -9.33 -0.36 7.70
CA GLY A 117 -8.80 -1.24 8.75
C GLY A 117 -7.38 -1.72 8.47
N THR A 118 -6.96 -1.83 7.20
CA THR A 118 -5.60 -2.25 6.81
C THR A 118 -4.54 -1.18 7.08
N ALA A 119 -4.93 0.08 7.28
CA ALA A 119 -4.04 1.20 7.59
C ALA A 119 -3.05 0.89 8.71
N PHE A 120 -3.50 0.15 9.74
CA PHE A 120 -2.69 -0.14 10.93
C PHE A 120 -1.52 -1.08 10.67
N ASP A 121 -1.52 -1.78 9.54
CA ASP A 121 -0.44 -2.67 9.08
C ASP A 121 0.48 -1.97 8.05
N MET A 122 0.14 -0.75 7.64
CA MET A 122 0.91 0.02 6.65
C MET A 122 2.10 0.76 7.28
N PRO A 123 3.19 1.03 6.50
CA PRO A 123 4.41 1.66 7.03
C PRO A 123 4.20 3.03 7.68
N TYR A 124 3.31 3.88 7.14
CA TYR A 124 3.07 5.24 7.68
C TYR A 124 2.42 5.21 9.08
N MET A 125 1.70 4.15 9.44
CA MET A 125 1.12 3.92 10.77
C MET A 125 2.09 3.19 11.72
N GLY A 126 3.30 2.88 11.28
CA GLY A 126 4.33 2.28 12.12
C GLY A 126 4.71 3.17 13.31
N LYS A 127 5.15 2.55 14.42
CA LYS A 127 5.51 3.28 15.67
C LYS A 127 6.62 4.31 15.50
N ASP A 128 7.43 4.18 14.45
CA ASP A 128 8.52 5.11 14.14
C ASP A 128 8.02 6.37 13.42
N ARG A 129 6.81 6.36 12.88
CA ARG A 129 6.26 7.39 12.01
C ARG A 129 4.98 8.03 12.53
N CYS A 130 4.19 7.26 13.27
CA CYS A 130 2.88 7.66 13.76
C CYS A 130 2.81 7.45 15.27
N ASP A 131 2.36 8.44 16.02
CA ASP A 131 2.16 8.33 17.45
C ASP A 131 0.87 7.56 17.80
N ASP A 132 0.73 7.20 19.07
CA ASP A 132 -0.43 6.46 19.54
C ASP A 132 -1.73 7.29 19.48
N ALA A 133 -1.64 8.62 19.59
CA ALA A 133 -2.81 9.49 19.52
C ALA A 133 -3.41 9.47 18.11
N THR A 134 -2.58 9.61 17.08
CA THR A 134 -3.02 9.56 15.68
C THR A 134 -3.60 8.19 15.32
N ARG A 135 -2.94 7.10 15.72
CA ARG A 135 -3.48 5.74 15.51
C ARG A 135 -4.82 5.53 16.20
N ASN A 136 -4.97 6.02 17.43
CA ASN A 136 -6.22 5.90 18.18
C ASN A 136 -7.32 6.75 17.55
N TYR A 137 -7.00 7.95 17.05
CA TYR A 137 -7.95 8.82 16.36
C TYR A 137 -8.57 8.13 15.14
N LEU A 138 -7.76 7.54 14.27
CA LEU A 138 -8.29 6.80 13.12
C LEU A 138 -9.15 5.60 13.58
N ARG A 139 -8.71 4.85 14.60
CA ARG A 139 -9.46 3.70 15.12
C ARG A 139 -10.83 4.11 15.66
N GLU A 140 -10.88 5.18 16.46
CA GLU A 140 -12.12 5.71 17.02
C GLU A 140 -13.09 6.18 15.91
N ASN A 141 -12.58 6.79 14.85
CA ASN A 141 -13.39 7.21 13.71
C ASN A 141 -13.94 6.02 12.90
N ILE A 142 -13.15 4.97 12.69
CA ILE A 142 -13.62 3.71 12.10
C ILE A 142 -14.69 3.06 12.98
N ASP A 143 -14.49 3.05 14.31
CA ASP A 143 -15.46 2.45 15.24
C ASP A 143 -16.78 3.24 15.29
N LYS A 144 -16.74 4.58 15.20
CA LYS A 144 -17.96 5.40 15.00
C LYS A 144 -18.67 5.02 13.69
N ALA A 145 -17.92 4.93 12.60
CA ALA A 145 -18.47 4.59 11.28
C ALA A 145 -19.13 3.20 11.26
N LYS A 146 -18.56 2.20 11.92
CA LYS A 146 -19.18 0.87 12.11
C LYS A 146 -20.54 0.93 12.83
N LEU A 147 -20.76 1.95 13.64
CA LEU A 147 -22.04 2.21 14.32
C LEU A 147 -22.98 3.10 13.49
N GLY A 148 -22.60 3.46 12.26
CA GLY A 148 -23.36 4.35 11.38
C GLY A 148 -23.22 5.85 11.71
N ASP A 149 -22.24 6.23 12.52
CA ASP A 149 -21.97 7.62 12.87
C ASP A 149 -20.94 8.23 11.92
N PRO A 150 -21.34 9.18 11.03
CA PRO A 150 -20.45 9.79 10.05
C PRO A 150 -19.54 10.89 10.64
N SER A 151 -19.78 11.32 11.89
CA SER A 151 -19.17 12.52 12.45
C SER A 151 -17.65 12.48 12.44
N GLY A 152 -17.06 11.33 12.72
CA GLY A 152 -15.59 11.19 12.78
C GLY A 152 -14.91 11.37 11.42
N PHE A 153 -15.45 10.77 10.36
CA PHE A 153 -14.90 10.95 9.01
C PHE A 153 -15.17 12.34 8.44
N MET A 154 -16.34 12.91 8.71
CA MET A 154 -16.66 14.29 8.31
C MET A 154 -15.68 15.28 8.94
N GLU A 155 -15.45 15.20 10.26
CA GLU A 155 -14.50 16.05 10.97
C GLU A 155 -13.06 15.86 10.43
N CYS A 156 -12.63 14.61 10.22
CA CYS A 156 -11.31 14.31 9.68
C CYS A 156 -11.09 14.96 8.31
N ILE A 157 -12.07 14.85 7.41
CA ILE A 157 -12.00 15.44 6.08
C ILE A 157 -12.00 16.97 6.14
N GLU A 158 -12.86 17.57 6.97
CA GLU A 158 -12.95 19.02 7.11
C GLU A 158 -11.63 19.61 7.63
N VAL A 159 -11.01 18.98 8.62
CA VAL A 159 -9.78 19.50 9.24
C VAL A 159 -8.54 19.30 8.37
N ASN A 160 -8.43 18.17 7.68
CA ASN A 160 -7.18 17.78 7.00
C ASN A 160 -7.18 17.97 5.48
N TYR A 161 -8.37 18.08 4.84
CA TYR A 161 -8.49 18.04 3.37
C TYR A 161 -9.38 19.14 2.78
N ALA A 162 -10.03 19.98 3.60
CA ALA A 162 -10.84 21.11 3.14
C ALA A 162 -9.93 22.32 2.84
N ASN A 163 -9.28 22.31 1.64
CA ASN A 163 -8.62 23.49 1.06
C ASN A 163 -9.15 23.77 -0.34
#